data_e1ed8924e1968d46097fbf56aad66f56
#
_entry.id   e1ed8924e1968d46097fbf56aad66f56
#
_cell.length_a   1.000
_cell.length_b   1.000
_cell.length_c   1.000
_cell.angle_alpha   90.00
_cell.angle_beta   90.00
_cell.angle_gamma   90.00
#
_symmetry.space_group_name_H-M   'P 1'
#
loop_
_entity.id
_entity.type
_entity.pdbx_description
1 polymer ?
#
loop_
_entity_poly.entity_id
_entity_poly.type
_entity_poly.pdbx_seq_one_letter_code
_entity_poly.pdbx_strand_id
1 'polypeptide(L)'
;MYKDLEDKKFDYLILGTNLTESALSAYLAKSRYKIIQIDITKSYGGDCKNFNLRDMENFMKELNENTIKDSYLKNITLINRDIKKDAEPLLEKENYRQYNFDLNPKFLYAKSKSSTELIDSRASNYIEFNSLKKIFFMYEDKFLNVPFSKSEIFISNDLDLLEKQKLLNFIFSVMKLKNNNVDVNSTVDVKKDIELDDDFLFNEIKNNLNQKAIEFLKKHFNDKITDMILLILSNQNLNNMEMTVDQMCDNIYKFLISVQIYDSTPFLIPQYGSSEFTQAMSRLSAVNGSIFFNK
;
A
#
# COMPACT_ATOMS: atom_id res chain seq x y z
N MET A 1 -1.58 33.99 20.88
CA MET A 1 -1.53 33.05 19.74
C MET A 1 -2.43 33.49 18.59
N TYR A 2 -3.69 33.97 18.82
CA TYR A 2 -4.53 34.43 17.68
C TYR A 2 -4.22 35.86 17.24
N LYS A 3 -3.74 36.75 18.11
CA LYS A 3 -3.39 38.16 17.79
C LYS A 3 -2.31 38.29 16.71
N ASP A 4 -1.42 37.32 16.60
CA ASP A 4 -0.33 37.35 15.61
C ASP A 4 -0.79 36.97 14.19
N LEU A 5 -2.07 36.65 14.00
CA LEU A 5 -2.68 36.28 12.73
C LEU A 5 -3.58 37.37 12.14
N GLU A 6 -4.07 38.31 12.98
CA GLU A 6 -5.04 39.34 12.60
C GLU A 6 -4.53 40.21 11.42
N ASP A 7 -3.20 40.41 11.32
CA ASP A 7 -2.59 41.20 10.26
C ASP A 7 -2.00 40.36 9.10
N LYS A 8 -2.10 39.02 9.16
CA LYS A 8 -1.53 38.13 8.12
C LYS A 8 -2.55 37.85 7.03
N LYS A 9 -2.15 38.08 5.79
CA LYS A 9 -2.92 37.69 4.61
C LYS A 9 -2.47 36.31 4.17
N PHE A 10 -3.42 35.41 3.94
CA PHE A 10 -3.21 34.07 3.41
C PHE A 10 -3.82 33.98 2.01
N ASP A 11 -3.16 33.21 1.17
CA ASP A 11 -3.64 32.94 -0.20
C ASP A 11 -4.64 31.80 -0.21
N TYR A 12 -4.44 30.79 0.69
CA TYR A 12 -5.30 29.61 0.79
C TYR A 12 -5.57 29.22 2.24
N LEU A 13 -6.83 28.80 2.46
CA LEU A 13 -7.28 28.09 3.65
C LEU A 13 -7.55 26.64 3.26
N ILE A 14 -6.87 25.69 3.92
CA ILE A 14 -7.07 24.26 3.72
C ILE A 14 -7.72 23.69 4.97
N LEU A 15 -8.79 22.91 4.80
CA LEU A 15 -9.52 22.28 5.89
C LEU A 15 -9.25 20.77 5.89
N GLY A 16 -8.75 20.25 7.01
CA GLY A 16 -8.36 18.87 7.20
C GLY A 16 -6.86 18.63 7.04
N THR A 17 -6.42 17.47 7.52
CA THR A 17 -5.02 17.00 7.45
C THR A 17 -4.91 15.58 6.88
N ASN A 18 -5.85 15.18 6.02
CA ASN A 18 -5.73 13.95 5.25
C ASN A 18 -4.53 14.02 4.29
N LEU A 19 -4.18 12.90 3.69
CA LEU A 19 -3.03 12.84 2.77
C LEU A 19 -3.18 13.81 1.60
N THR A 20 -4.38 13.93 1.03
CA THR A 20 -4.64 14.82 -0.11
C THR A 20 -4.47 16.28 0.27
N GLU A 21 -5.07 16.72 1.39
CA GLU A 21 -4.99 18.09 1.88
C GLU A 21 -3.56 18.45 2.28
N SER A 22 -2.86 17.53 2.94
CA SER A 22 -1.46 17.72 3.35
C SER A 22 -0.52 17.80 2.15
N ALA A 23 -0.72 16.97 1.12
CA ALA A 23 0.05 17.01 -0.12
C ALA A 23 -0.22 18.31 -0.90
N LEU A 24 -1.49 18.73 -1.01
CA LEU A 24 -1.86 20.00 -1.64
C LEU A 24 -1.21 21.17 -0.92
N SER A 25 -1.27 21.19 0.42
CA SER A 25 -0.63 22.19 1.25
C SER A 25 0.87 22.27 1.00
N ALA A 26 1.55 21.11 0.96
CA ALA A 26 2.98 21.04 0.69
C ALA A 26 3.35 21.58 -0.69
N TYR A 27 2.56 21.22 -1.72
CA TYR A 27 2.77 21.70 -3.09
C TYR A 27 2.60 23.21 -3.22
N LEU A 28 1.51 23.77 -2.66
CA LEU A 28 1.23 25.20 -2.69
C LEU A 28 2.26 26.00 -1.88
N ALA A 29 2.67 25.49 -0.70
CA ALA A 29 3.72 26.12 0.11
C ALA A 29 5.07 26.15 -0.62
N LYS A 30 5.46 25.06 -1.28
CA LYS A 30 6.66 24.99 -2.11
C LYS A 30 6.61 26.01 -3.27
N SER A 31 5.41 26.32 -3.75
CA SER A 31 5.15 27.36 -4.76
C SER A 31 5.07 28.77 -4.16
N ARG A 32 5.45 28.96 -2.88
CA ARG A 32 5.51 30.23 -2.14
C ARG A 32 4.15 30.89 -1.84
N TYR A 33 3.05 30.13 -1.91
CA TYR A 33 1.77 30.61 -1.41
C TYR A 33 1.72 30.58 0.12
N LYS A 34 1.05 31.56 0.72
CA LYS A 34 0.82 31.64 2.16
C LYS A 34 -0.41 30.81 2.51
N ILE A 35 -0.22 29.78 3.30
CA ILE A 35 -1.25 28.79 3.59
C ILE A 35 -1.53 28.77 5.09
N ILE A 36 -2.80 28.70 5.42
CA ILE A 36 -3.29 28.31 6.72
C ILE A 36 -4.06 26.99 6.58
N GLN A 37 -3.71 26.00 7.37
CA GLN A 37 -4.36 24.68 7.37
C GLN A 37 -4.96 24.44 8.76
N ILE A 38 -6.22 24.05 8.80
CA ILE A 38 -6.99 23.87 10.03
C ILE A 38 -7.58 22.48 10.03
N ASP A 39 -7.42 21.78 11.18
CA ASP A 39 -8.09 20.52 11.44
C ASP A 39 -8.95 20.61 12.69
N ILE A 40 -10.13 20.01 12.62
CA ILE A 40 -11.05 19.91 13.75
C ILE A 40 -10.63 18.82 14.76
N THR A 41 -9.70 17.96 14.37
CA THR A 41 -9.18 16.87 15.20
C THR A 41 -7.86 17.27 15.87
N LYS A 42 -7.55 16.63 17.00
CA LYS A 42 -6.29 16.86 17.74
C LYS A 42 -5.08 16.19 17.11
N SER A 43 -5.30 15.33 16.09
CA SER A 43 -4.27 14.51 15.48
C SER A 43 -4.29 14.65 13.97
N TYR A 44 -3.09 14.62 13.37
CA TYR A 44 -2.94 14.59 11.93
C TYR A 44 -3.35 13.22 11.34
N GLY A 45 -3.69 13.21 10.06
CA GLY A 45 -3.80 12.00 9.28
C GLY A 45 -5.20 11.62 8.83
N GLY A 46 -6.26 12.22 9.40
CA GLY A 46 -7.63 11.89 9.01
C GLY A 46 -7.91 10.38 9.02
N ASP A 47 -8.23 9.80 7.86
CA ASP A 47 -8.47 8.37 7.67
C ASP A 47 -7.19 7.51 7.62
N CYS A 48 -6.02 8.13 7.45
CA CYS A 48 -4.70 7.49 7.58
C CYS A 48 -4.14 7.57 9.02
N LYS A 49 -4.98 7.92 9.98
CA LYS A 49 -4.58 8.06 11.38
C LYS A 49 -4.12 6.71 11.95
N ASN A 50 -3.07 6.77 12.75
CA ASN A 50 -2.66 5.65 13.59
C ASN A 50 -2.85 5.98 15.07
N PHE A 51 -2.98 4.93 15.86
CA PHE A 51 -3.17 5.00 17.30
C PHE A 51 -2.06 4.24 18.00
N ASN A 52 -1.58 4.78 19.11
CA ASN A 52 -0.90 3.95 20.10
C ASN A 52 -1.93 3.10 20.87
N LEU A 53 -1.46 2.20 21.73
CA LEU A 53 -2.35 1.28 22.45
C LEU A 53 -3.38 2.02 23.33
N ARG A 54 -3.00 3.12 23.97
CA ARG A 54 -3.90 3.93 24.82
C ARG A 54 -4.93 4.72 23.98
N ASP A 55 -4.51 5.29 22.86
CA ASP A 55 -5.41 6.00 21.97
C ASP A 55 -6.42 5.05 21.33
N MET A 56 -5.99 3.81 21.00
CA MET A 56 -6.86 2.77 20.51
C MET A 56 -7.92 2.40 21.57
N GLU A 57 -7.52 2.23 22.82
CA GLU A 57 -8.46 1.94 23.91
C GLU A 57 -9.50 3.05 24.09
N ASN A 58 -9.06 4.31 24.06
CA ASN A 58 -9.95 5.46 24.16
C ASN A 58 -10.91 5.52 22.97
N PHE A 59 -10.41 5.30 21.77
CA PHE A 59 -11.21 5.25 20.55
C PHE A 59 -12.29 4.14 20.61
N MET A 60 -11.93 2.98 21.14
CA MET A 60 -12.87 1.88 21.34
C MET A 60 -13.94 2.21 22.38
N LYS A 61 -13.62 2.92 23.45
CA LYS A 61 -14.58 3.42 24.44
C LYS A 61 -15.55 4.43 23.83
N GLU A 62 -15.04 5.40 23.07
CA GLU A 62 -15.84 6.41 22.37
C GLU A 62 -16.81 5.78 21.34
N LEU A 63 -16.38 4.71 20.66
CA LEU A 63 -17.22 3.95 19.76
C LEU A 63 -18.37 3.24 20.49
N ASN A 64 -18.07 2.61 21.64
CA ASN A 64 -19.09 1.92 22.46
C ASN A 64 -20.16 2.88 23.01
N GLU A 65 -19.76 4.11 23.35
CA GLU A 65 -20.62 5.13 23.90
C GLU A 65 -21.43 5.87 22.82
N ASN A 66 -21.29 5.51 21.53
CA ASN A 66 -21.89 6.19 20.38
C ASN A 66 -21.61 7.71 20.36
N THR A 67 -20.50 8.12 20.94
CA THR A 67 -20.10 9.53 21.02
C THR A 67 -19.42 10.04 19.75
N ILE A 68 -18.96 9.12 18.89
CA ILE A 68 -18.38 9.48 17.60
C ILE A 68 -19.51 9.73 16.59
N LYS A 69 -19.79 11.00 16.36
CA LYS A 69 -20.79 11.44 15.38
C LYS A 69 -20.26 11.47 13.93
N ASP A 70 -18.97 11.38 13.72
CA ASP A 70 -18.35 11.46 12.40
C ASP A 70 -18.23 10.09 11.75
N SER A 71 -18.99 9.93 10.73
CA SER A 71 -19.51 8.72 10.12
C SER A 71 -18.69 8.18 8.95
N TYR A 72 -17.36 8.20 8.99
CA TYR A 72 -16.58 7.39 8.04
C TYR A 72 -16.66 5.90 8.36
N LEU A 73 -16.90 5.56 9.61
CA LEU A 73 -17.02 4.19 10.09
C LEU A 73 -18.51 3.84 10.25
N LYS A 74 -19.03 3.05 9.33
CA LYS A 74 -20.41 2.52 9.40
C LYS A 74 -20.38 1.06 9.83
N ASN A 75 -21.40 0.66 10.62
CA ASN A 75 -21.59 -0.73 11.03
C ASN A 75 -20.43 -1.33 11.85
N ILE A 76 -19.90 -0.56 12.81
CA ILE A 76 -18.85 -1.06 13.67
C ILE A 76 -19.45 -2.01 14.69
N THR A 77 -18.94 -3.23 14.71
CA THR A 77 -19.27 -4.22 15.75
C THR A 77 -18.02 -4.49 16.56
N LEU A 78 -18.07 -4.15 17.83
CA LEU A 78 -17.04 -4.51 18.79
C LEU A 78 -17.21 -5.97 19.21
N ILE A 79 -16.27 -6.80 18.79
CA ILE A 79 -16.17 -8.16 19.30
C ILE A 79 -15.22 -8.12 20.50
N ASN A 80 -15.79 -7.94 21.71
CA ASN A 80 -15.05 -8.10 22.95
C ASN A 80 -14.62 -9.57 23.07
N ARG A 81 -13.38 -9.85 22.73
CA ARG A 81 -12.73 -11.07 23.20
C ARG A 81 -12.15 -10.74 24.58
N ASP A 82 -12.47 -11.55 25.58
CA ASP A 82 -11.87 -11.43 26.91
C ASP A 82 -10.36 -11.28 26.78
N ILE A 83 -9.87 -10.09 27.03
CA ILE A 83 -8.43 -9.85 27.14
C ILE A 83 -8.03 -10.67 28.36
N LYS A 84 -7.22 -11.69 28.16
CA LYS A 84 -6.68 -12.47 29.27
C LYS A 84 -6.02 -11.50 30.25
N LYS A 85 -6.24 -11.70 31.54
CA LYS A 85 -5.66 -10.87 32.63
C LYS A 85 -4.16 -10.61 32.47
N ASP A 86 -3.47 -11.46 31.74
CA ASP A 86 -2.04 -11.35 31.43
C ASP A 86 -1.70 -10.19 30.48
N ALA A 87 -2.69 -9.59 29.80
CA ALA A 87 -2.49 -8.43 28.91
C ALA A 87 -2.69 -7.06 29.62
N GLU A 88 -3.28 -7.03 30.82
CA GLU A 88 -3.44 -5.79 31.62
C GLU A 88 -2.09 -5.09 31.86
N PRO A 89 -0.96 -5.78 32.12
CA PRO A 89 0.33 -5.14 32.30
C PRO A 89 0.86 -4.38 31.08
N LEU A 90 0.35 -4.66 29.86
CA LEU A 90 0.75 -3.93 28.65
C LEU A 90 0.10 -2.53 28.57
N LEU A 91 -1.08 -2.37 29.16
CA LEU A 91 -1.82 -1.10 29.19
C LEU A 91 -1.31 -0.16 30.30
N GLU A 92 -0.81 -0.71 31.41
CA GLU A 92 -0.36 0.05 32.57
C GLU A 92 1.08 0.55 32.49
N LYS A 93 1.94 -0.06 31.64
CA LYS A 93 3.36 0.28 31.56
C LYS A 93 3.63 1.35 30.49
N GLU A 94 4.74 2.08 30.65
CA GLU A 94 5.26 3.13 29.78
C GLU A 94 5.45 2.69 28.29
N ASN A 95 5.20 1.44 27.99
CA ASN A 95 5.42 0.81 26.68
C ASN A 95 4.27 0.98 25.65
N TYR A 96 3.16 1.65 26.03
CA TYR A 96 2.01 1.83 25.13
C TYR A 96 2.37 2.51 23.80
N ARG A 97 3.45 3.32 23.77
CA ARG A 97 3.95 4.02 22.59
C ARG A 97 4.69 3.12 21.61
N GLN A 98 5.04 1.91 22.01
CA GLN A 98 5.74 0.93 21.13
C GLN A 98 4.78 0.23 20.17
N TYR A 99 3.47 0.35 20.40
CA TYR A 99 2.44 -0.26 19.57
C TYR A 99 1.76 0.81 18.74
N ASN A 100 1.75 0.62 17.42
CA ASN A 100 1.06 1.47 16.48
C ASN A 100 0.01 0.67 15.72
N PHE A 101 -1.21 1.18 15.71
CA PHE A 101 -2.36 0.58 15.03
C PHE A 101 -2.84 1.52 13.94
N ASP A 102 -2.73 1.12 12.70
CA ASP A 102 -3.27 1.85 11.56
C ASP A 102 -4.75 1.56 11.38
N LEU A 103 -5.57 2.60 11.27
CA LEU A 103 -6.97 2.43 10.86
C LEU A 103 -7.09 2.01 9.40
N ASN A 104 -6.19 2.47 8.57
CA ASN A 104 -6.19 2.24 7.13
C ASN A 104 -4.75 2.06 6.65
N PRO A 105 -4.15 0.88 6.88
CA PRO A 105 -2.75 0.63 6.54
C PRO A 105 -2.50 0.80 5.04
N LYS A 106 -1.44 1.51 4.68
CA LYS A 106 -1.03 1.77 3.31
C LYS A 106 0.34 1.14 3.04
N PHE A 107 0.42 0.49 1.89
CA PHE A 107 1.68 0.02 1.32
C PHE A 107 2.09 0.89 0.15
N LEU A 108 3.37 1.12 0.01
CA LEU A 108 3.95 1.84 -1.12
C LEU A 108 4.75 0.87 -1.98
N TYR A 109 4.47 0.85 -3.28
CA TYR A 109 5.36 0.13 -4.21
C TYR A 109 6.73 0.82 -4.24
N ALA A 110 7.80 0.03 -4.16
CA ALA A 110 9.19 0.52 -4.20
C ALA A 110 9.46 1.36 -5.45
N LYS A 111 8.87 0.98 -6.59
CA LYS A 111 8.92 1.75 -7.83
C LYS A 111 7.51 2.09 -8.30
N SER A 112 7.09 3.32 -8.02
CA SER A 112 5.78 3.84 -8.40
C SER A 112 5.83 5.36 -8.56
N LYS A 113 4.80 5.94 -9.17
CA LYS A 113 4.67 7.39 -9.24
C LYS A 113 4.67 8.03 -7.84
N SER A 114 3.98 7.41 -6.88
CA SER A 114 3.93 7.90 -5.51
C SER A 114 5.29 7.87 -4.80
N SER A 115 6.09 6.80 -5.00
CA SER A 115 7.44 6.73 -4.43
C SER A 115 8.36 7.79 -5.06
N THR A 116 8.27 7.99 -6.37
CA THR A 116 9.02 9.04 -7.08
C THR A 116 8.64 10.42 -6.57
N GLU A 117 7.34 10.72 -6.44
CA GLU A 117 6.89 12.03 -5.93
C GLU A 117 7.29 12.30 -4.47
N LEU A 118 7.31 11.26 -3.62
CA LEU A 118 7.84 11.39 -2.25
C LEU A 118 9.32 11.77 -2.24
N ILE A 119 10.11 11.18 -3.14
CA ILE A 119 11.55 11.48 -3.27
C ILE A 119 11.73 12.89 -3.83
N ASP A 120 11.08 13.22 -4.94
CA ASP A 120 11.22 14.51 -5.64
C ASP A 120 10.73 15.68 -4.79
N SER A 121 9.70 15.48 -4.00
CA SER A 121 9.22 16.48 -3.03
C SER A 121 10.14 16.62 -1.82
N ARG A 122 11.01 15.64 -1.55
CA ARG A 122 11.81 15.47 -0.33
C ARG A 122 10.98 15.13 0.92
N ALA A 123 9.72 14.75 0.76
CA ALA A 123 8.90 14.28 1.87
C ALA A 123 9.44 12.96 2.45
N SER A 124 10.09 12.15 1.61
CA SER A 124 10.77 10.90 2.04
C SER A 124 11.82 11.11 3.14
N ASN A 125 12.39 12.31 3.28
CA ASN A 125 13.36 12.62 4.34
C ASN A 125 12.73 12.65 5.75
N TYR A 126 11.41 12.64 5.83
CA TYR A 126 10.65 12.68 7.08
C TYR A 126 9.94 11.36 7.40
N ILE A 127 10.18 10.31 6.61
CA ILE A 127 9.54 9.00 6.77
C ILE A 127 10.62 7.94 6.87
N GLU A 128 10.51 7.08 7.86
CA GLU A 128 11.32 5.86 7.95
C GLU A 128 10.55 4.70 7.35
N PHE A 129 11.14 4.01 6.36
CA PHE A 129 10.50 2.90 5.68
C PHE A 129 11.09 1.56 6.08
N ASN A 130 10.22 0.59 6.31
CA ASN A 130 10.56 -0.82 6.39
C ASN A 130 10.11 -1.54 5.12
N SER A 131 10.93 -2.45 4.61
CA SER A 131 10.52 -3.37 3.56
C SER A 131 9.72 -4.54 4.15
N LEU A 132 8.69 -4.99 3.46
CA LEU A 132 8.04 -6.26 3.77
C LEU A 132 8.95 -7.39 3.31
N LYS A 133 9.15 -8.40 4.16
CA LYS A 133 10.01 -9.55 3.83
C LYS A 133 9.27 -10.69 3.18
N LYS A 134 7.99 -10.89 3.53
CA LYS A 134 7.17 -12.01 3.04
C LYS A 134 5.70 -11.58 2.93
N ILE A 135 5.00 -12.18 1.99
CA ILE A 135 3.55 -12.11 1.87
C ILE A 135 3.02 -13.52 1.89
N PHE A 136 1.99 -13.74 2.69
CA PHE A 136 1.30 -15.00 2.76
C PHE A 136 -0.08 -14.86 2.14
N PHE A 137 -0.46 -15.86 1.39
CA PHE A 137 -1.76 -16.01 0.80
C PHE A 137 -2.53 -17.11 1.53
N MET A 138 -3.73 -16.80 2.03
CA MET A 138 -4.57 -17.79 2.68
C MET A 138 -5.45 -18.48 1.64
N TYR A 139 -5.28 -19.78 1.48
CA TYR A 139 -6.04 -20.62 0.56
C TYR A 139 -6.42 -21.93 1.29
N GLU A 140 -7.71 -22.29 1.31
CA GLU A 140 -8.23 -23.48 2.00
C GLU A 140 -7.69 -23.67 3.44
N ASP A 141 -7.76 -22.61 4.24
CA ASP A 141 -7.27 -22.55 5.63
C ASP A 141 -5.75 -22.77 5.81
N LYS A 142 -4.96 -22.69 4.73
CA LYS A 142 -3.51 -22.76 4.76
C LYS A 142 -2.87 -21.43 4.36
N PHE A 143 -1.79 -21.06 5.06
CA PHE A 143 -0.96 -19.95 4.67
C PHE A 143 0.11 -20.42 3.68
N LEU A 144 -0.01 -20.00 2.43
CA LEU A 144 0.95 -20.26 1.36
C LEU A 144 1.89 -19.05 1.22
N ASN A 145 3.19 -19.31 1.10
CA ASN A 145 4.14 -18.24 0.84
C ASN A 145 4.08 -17.84 -0.63
N VAL A 146 3.90 -16.54 -0.91
CA VAL A 146 3.90 -16.03 -2.29
C VAL A 146 5.34 -15.84 -2.75
N PRO A 147 5.80 -16.54 -3.77
CA PRO A 147 7.15 -16.37 -4.29
C PRO A 147 7.24 -15.14 -5.19
N PHE A 148 8.30 -14.32 -5.01
CA PHE A 148 8.51 -13.08 -5.76
C PHE A 148 9.66 -13.16 -6.78
N SER A 149 10.54 -14.11 -6.62
CA SER A 149 11.67 -14.33 -7.51
C SER A 149 11.60 -15.70 -8.19
N LYS A 150 12.31 -15.82 -9.32
CA LYS A 150 12.46 -17.10 -10.02
C LYS A 150 12.96 -18.20 -9.08
N SER A 151 13.97 -17.90 -8.26
CA SER A 151 14.53 -18.85 -7.29
C SER A 151 13.50 -19.29 -6.25
N GLU A 152 12.69 -18.34 -5.74
CA GLU A 152 11.63 -18.66 -4.79
C GLU A 152 10.53 -19.52 -5.41
N ILE A 153 10.14 -19.26 -6.67
CA ILE A 153 9.17 -20.09 -7.39
C ILE A 153 9.70 -21.52 -7.49
N PHE A 154 10.98 -21.70 -7.85
CA PHE A 154 11.57 -23.05 -7.96
C PHE A 154 11.64 -23.78 -6.62
N ILE A 155 11.98 -23.10 -5.55
CA ILE A 155 12.14 -23.68 -4.20
C ILE A 155 10.77 -23.91 -3.52
N SER A 156 9.71 -23.20 -3.94
CA SER A 156 8.40 -23.30 -3.32
C SER A 156 7.90 -24.75 -3.27
N ASN A 157 7.47 -25.18 -2.09
CA ASN A 157 6.81 -26.47 -1.87
C ASN A 157 5.28 -26.38 -2.08
N ASP A 158 4.74 -25.17 -2.17
CA ASP A 158 3.31 -24.91 -2.31
C ASP A 158 2.82 -24.97 -3.76
N LEU A 159 3.77 -25.01 -4.71
CA LEU A 159 3.54 -25.09 -6.15
C LEU A 159 4.07 -26.39 -6.73
N ASP A 160 3.29 -27.07 -7.57
CA ASP A 160 3.77 -28.20 -8.35
C ASP A 160 4.63 -27.74 -9.55
N LEU A 161 5.25 -28.67 -10.25
CA LEU A 161 6.17 -28.36 -11.36
C LEU A 161 5.47 -27.64 -12.51
N LEU A 162 4.24 -28.03 -12.84
CA LEU A 162 3.46 -27.42 -13.93
C LEU A 162 3.00 -26.02 -13.54
N GLU A 163 2.56 -25.83 -12.29
CA GLU A 163 2.20 -24.53 -11.75
C GLU A 163 3.39 -23.56 -11.79
N LYS A 164 4.57 -24.01 -11.37
CA LYS A 164 5.80 -23.23 -11.43
C LYS A 164 6.13 -22.77 -12.85
N GLN A 165 6.11 -23.70 -13.79
CA GLN A 165 6.39 -23.41 -15.19
C GLN A 165 5.37 -22.43 -15.79
N LYS A 166 4.07 -22.68 -15.59
CA LYS A 166 3.01 -21.80 -16.09
C LYS A 166 3.10 -20.38 -15.48
N LEU A 167 3.35 -20.29 -14.18
CA LEU A 167 3.49 -19.00 -13.50
C LEU A 167 4.69 -18.20 -14.02
N LEU A 168 5.83 -18.87 -14.22
CA LEU A 168 7.01 -18.23 -14.81
C LEU A 168 6.73 -17.73 -16.23
N ASN A 169 6.15 -18.57 -17.10
CA ASN A 169 5.81 -18.17 -18.47
C ASN A 169 4.85 -16.98 -18.49
N PHE A 170 3.87 -16.96 -17.58
CA PHE A 170 2.94 -15.85 -17.45
C PHE A 170 3.64 -14.55 -17.05
N ILE A 171 4.48 -14.58 -16.02
CA ILE A 171 5.27 -13.43 -15.56
C ILE A 171 6.13 -12.89 -16.70
N PHE A 172 6.82 -13.77 -17.45
CA PHE A 172 7.62 -13.36 -18.61
C PHE A 172 6.79 -12.74 -19.72
N SER A 173 5.65 -13.35 -20.04
CA SER A 173 4.74 -12.82 -21.04
C SER A 173 4.24 -11.42 -20.70
N VAL A 174 3.89 -11.17 -19.42
CA VAL A 174 3.50 -9.84 -18.93
C VAL A 174 4.66 -8.85 -19.05
N MET A 175 5.86 -9.23 -18.62
CA MET A 175 7.05 -8.38 -18.73
C MET A 175 7.38 -8.05 -20.17
N LYS A 176 7.33 -9.03 -21.09
CA LYS A 176 7.56 -8.85 -22.53
C LYS A 176 6.52 -7.91 -23.15
N LEU A 177 5.24 -8.03 -22.75
CA LEU A 177 4.15 -7.19 -23.26
C LEU A 177 4.30 -5.71 -22.87
N LYS A 178 4.65 -5.43 -21.61
CA LYS A 178 4.69 -4.06 -21.08
C LYS A 178 6.05 -3.38 -21.23
N ASN A 179 7.10 -4.12 -21.56
CA ASN A 179 8.46 -3.62 -21.69
C ASN A 179 8.90 -3.48 -23.14
N ASN A 180 8.25 -2.57 -23.88
CA ASN A 180 8.54 -2.36 -25.30
C ASN A 180 9.96 -1.87 -25.62
N ASN A 181 10.82 -1.51 -24.61
CA ASN A 181 12.08 -0.81 -24.83
C ASN A 181 13.26 -1.23 -23.92
N VAL A 182 13.16 -2.29 -23.12
CA VAL A 182 14.27 -2.68 -22.24
C VAL A 182 14.65 -4.13 -22.53
N ASP A 183 15.93 -4.33 -22.78
CA ASP A 183 16.53 -5.67 -22.80
C ASP A 183 16.15 -6.41 -21.52
N VAL A 184 15.28 -7.41 -21.64
CA VAL A 184 14.81 -8.28 -20.54
C VAL A 184 15.99 -9.00 -19.86
N ASN A 185 17.19 -8.87 -20.43
CA ASN A 185 18.42 -9.51 -20.00
C ASN A 185 19.06 -8.90 -18.73
N SER A 186 18.64 -7.71 -18.26
CA SER A 186 19.34 -7.01 -17.17
C SER A 186 18.73 -7.21 -15.79
N THR A 187 17.51 -7.71 -15.67
CA THR A 187 16.85 -7.90 -14.36
C THR A 187 16.49 -9.34 -14.02
N VAL A 188 16.52 -10.24 -14.99
CA VAL A 188 16.28 -11.67 -14.77
C VAL A 188 17.16 -12.47 -15.73
N ASP A 189 18.22 -13.08 -15.22
CA ASP A 189 19.10 -14.00 -15.97
C ASP A 189 18.35 -15.29 -16.35
N VAL A 190 17.52 -15.25 -17.40
CA VAL A 190 16.52 -16.30 -17.68
C VAL A 190 16.82 -17.10 -18.94
N LYS A 191 17.77 -16.70 -19.76
CA LYS A 191 17.87 -17.23 -21.13
C LYS A 191 18.58 -18.57 -21.30
N LYS A 192 19.07 -19.26 -20.26
CA LYS A 192 19.95 -20.42 -20.55
C LYS A 192 19.42 -21.82 -20.25
N ASP A 193 18.37 -22.01 -19.44
CA ASP A 193 18.10 -23.35 -18.93
C ASP A 193 16.68 -23.91 -19.08
N ILE A 194 15.74 -23.20 -19.70
CA ILE A 194 14.41 -23.74 -19.93
C ILE A 194 13.97 -23.33 -21.33
N GLU A 195 13.72 -24.31 -22.23
CA GLU A 195 12.94 -24.12 -23.45
C GLU A 195 11.49 -23.80 -23.01
N LEU A 196 11.24 -22.53 -22.75
CA LEU A 196 9.91 -22.05 -22.46
C LEU A 196 9.21 -21.86 -23.81
N ASP A 197 8.08 -22.49 -24.00
CA ASP A 197 7.18 -22.21 -25.13
C ASP A 197 6.52 -20.82 -24.90
N ASP A 198 7.37 -19.80 -25.00
CA ASP A 198 7.12 -18.42 -24.54
C ASP A 198 6.08 -17.72 -25.42
N ASP A 199 5.86 -18.17 -26.65
CA ASP A 199 5.05 -17.42 -27.61
C ASP A 199 3.56 -17.72 -27.48
N PHE A 200 3.17 -18.91 -27.00
CA PHE A 200 1.76 -19.27 -26.91
C PHE A 200 1.02 -18.35 -25.88
N LEU A 201 1.48 -18.31 -24.64
CA LEU A 201 0.81 -17.54 -23.59
C LEU A 201 0.91 -16.03 -23.83
N PHE A 202 2.04 -15.56 -24.36
CA PHE A 202 2.22 -14.18 -24.78
C PHE A 202 1.17 -13.78 -25.86
N ASN A 203 0.98 -14.60 -26.88
CA ASN A 203 -0.01 -14.33 -27.93
C ASN A 203 -1.44 -14.41 -27.40
N GLU A 204 -1.73 -15.37 -26.51
CA GLU A 204 -3.04 -15.46 -25.82
C GLU A 204 -3.34 -14.19 -25.02
N ILE A 205 -2.40 -13.68 -24.24
CA ILE A 205 -2.57 -12.41 -23.50
C ILE A 205 -2.82 -11.27 -24.49
N LYS A 206 -1.99 -11.12 -25.50
CA LYS A 206 -2.06 -10.03 -26.48
C LYS A 206 -3.38 -10.00 -27.24
N ASN A 207 -3.94 -11.18 -27.56
CA ASN A 207 -5.20 -11.30 -28.31
C ASN A 207 -6.45 -11.09 -27.43
N ASN A 208 -6.32 -11.16 -26.10
CA ASN A 208 -7.44 -11.14 -25.16
C ASN A 208 -7.39 -9.95 -24.18
N LEU A 209 -6.71 -8.85 -24.50
CA LEU A 209 -6.51 -7.68 -23.60
C LEU A 209 -7.82 -7.10 -23.04
N ASN A 210 -8.90 -7.13 -23.80
CA ASN A 210 -10.19 -6.60 -23.40
C ASN A 210 -11.08 -7.63 -22.69
N GLN A 211 -10.65 -8.89 -22.58
CA GLN A 211 -11.39 -9.92 -21.85
C GLN A 211 -11.30 -9.67 -20.33
N LYS A 212 -12.28 -10.19 -19.58
CA LYS A 212 -12.22 -10.19 -18.10
C LYS A 212 -11.04 -11.05 -17.63
N ALA A 213 -10.24 -10.49 -16.76
CA ALA A 213 -9.01 -11.14 -16.25
C ALA A 213 -9.29 -12.48 -15.59
N ILE A 214 -10.37 -12.57 -14.81
CA ILE A 214 -10.73 -13.81 -14.11
C ILE A 214 -11.08 -14.94 -15.08
N GLU A 215 -11.82 -14.65 -16.17
CA GLU A 215 -12.18 -15.65 -17.18
C GLU A 215 -10.93 -16.13 -17.93
N PHE A 216 -10.04 -15.21 -18.27
CA PHE A 216 -8.75 -15.51 -18.88
C PHE A 216 -7.90 -16.42 -17.99
N LEU A 217 -7.74 -16.05 -16.71
CA LEU A 217 -6.92 -16.82 -15.78
C LEU A 217 -7.48 -18.22 -15.53
N LYS A 218 -8.79 -18.38 -15.34
CA LYS A 218 -9.43 -19.70 -15.14
C LYS A 218 -9.29 -20.63 -16.32
N LYS A 219 -9.08 -20.10 -17.53
CA LYS A 219 -8.79 -20.91 -18.74
C LYS A 219 -7.38 -21.52 -18.70
N HIS A 220 -6.41 -20.85 -18.07
CA HIS A 220 -5.00 -21.21 -18.11
C HIS A 220 -4.45 -21.76 -16.79
N PHE A 221 -5.08 -21.41 -15.66
CA PHE A 221 -4.63 -21.72 -14.30
C PHE A 221 -5.75 -22.35 -13.48
N ASN A 222 -5.37 -23.06 -12.41
CA ASN A 222 -6.30 -23.52 -11.40
C ASN A 222 -6.75 -22.36 -10.48
N ASP A 223 -7.75 -22.60 -9.64
CA ASP A 223 -8.32 -21.57 -8.76
C ASP A 223 -7.26 -20.99 -7.79
N LYS A 224 -6.38 -21.83 -7.22
CA LYS A 224 -5.29 -21.39 -6.33
C LYS A 224 -4.39 -20.33 -6.97
N ILE A 225 -3.88 -20.60 -8.17
CA ILE A 225 -2.99 -19.68 -8.89
C ILE A 225 -3.76 -18.47 -9.39
N THR A 226 -5.00 -18.65 -9.85
CA THR A 226 -5.88 -17.57 -10.28
C THR A 226 -6.09 -16.56 -9.15
N ASP A 227 -6.45 -17.02 -7.96
CA ASP A 227 -6.68 -16.17 -6.80
C ASP A 227 -5.39 -15.49 -6.34
N MET A 228 -4.26 -16.20 -6.33
CA MET A 228 -2.95 -15.63 -6.02
C MET A 228 -2.57 -14.50 -7.00
N ILE A 229 -2.76 -14.69 -8.29
CA ILE A 229 -2.48 -13.65 -9.31
C ILE A 229 -3.40 -12.44 -9.10
N LEU A 230 -4.70 -12.66 -8.93
CA LEU A 230 -5.67 -11.58 -8.78
C LEU A 230 -5.46 -10.79 -7.49
N LEU A 231 -5.36 -11.45 -6.34
CA LEU A 231 -5.27 -10.80 -5.05
C LEU A 231 -3.91 -10.14 -4.81
N ILE A 232 -2.83 -10.87 -5.09
CA ILE A 232 -1.49 -10.46 -4.68
C ILE A 232 -0.76 -9.71 -5.79
N LEU A 233 -0.64 -10.32 -6.97
CA LEU A 233 0.16 -9.74 -8.05
C LEU A 233 -0.55 -8.58 -8.73
N SER A 234 -1.87 -8.65 -8.91
CA SER A 234 -2.63 -7.57 -9.55
C SER A 234 -3.34 -6.64 -8.57
N ASN A 235 -3.23 -6.92 -7.26
CA ASN A 235 -3.83 -6.14 -6.17
C ASN A 235 -5.33 -5.85 -6.41
N GLN A 236 -6.06 -6.86 -6.84
CA GLN A 236 -7.47 -6.77 -7.17
C GLN A 236 -8.33 -7.34 -6.05
N ASN A 237 -9.41 -6.63 -5.71
CA ASN A 237 -10.43 -7.18 -4.83
C ASN A 237 -11.25 -8.22 -5.58
N LEU A 238 -11.39 -9.44 -5.06
CA LEU A 238 -12.18 -10.52 -5.66
C LEU A 238 -13.66 -10.16 -5.87
N ASN A 239 -14.17 -9.16 -5.17
CA ASN A 239 -15.55 -8.67 -5.34
C ASN A 239 -15.72 -7.76 -6.58
N ASN A 240 -14.63 -7.27 -7.17
CA ASN A 240 -14.64 -6.44 -8.37
C ASN A 240 -14.08 -7.22 -9.56
N MET A 241 -14.89 -8.05 -10.17
CA MET A 241 -14.50 -8.94 -11.26
C MET A 241 -14.49 -8.27 -12.66
N GLU A 242 -14.56 -6.94 -12.72
CA GLU A 242 -14.65 -6.20 -14.00
C GLU A 242 -13.27 -5.87 -14.62
N MET A 243 -12.16 -6.17 -13.93
CA MET A 243 -10.82 -5.89 -14.41
C MET A 243 -10.53 -6.63 -15.71
N THR A 244 -10.00 -5.92 -16.71
CA THR A 244 -9.56 -6.53 -17.99
C THR A 244 -8.17 -7.14 -17.87
N VAL A 245 -7.81 -8.01 -18.81
CA VAL A 245 -6.47 -8.60 -18.92
C VAL A 245 -5.39 -7.52 -19.05
N ASP A 246 -5.65 -6.44 -19.80
CA ASP A 246 -4.71 -5.34 -19.95
C ASP A 246 -4.43 -4.63 -18.62
N GLN A 247 -5.49 -4.29 -17.88
CA GLN A 247 -5.37 -3.68 -16.55
C GLN A 247 -4.66 -4.61 -15.55
N MET A 248 -4.96 -5.90 -15.59
CA MET A 248 -4.26 -6.91 -14.81
C MET A 248 -2.76 -6.91 -15.12
N CYS A 249 -2.39 -6.94 -16.40
CA CYS A 249 -0.99 -6.88 -16.82
C CYS A 249 -0.28 -5.62 -16.38
N ASP A 250 -0.96 -4.45 -16.40
CA ASP A 250 -0.40 -3.20 -15.89
C ASP A 250 -0.12 -3.25 -14.38
N ASN A 251 -1.03 -3.83 -13.62
CA ASN A 251 -0.85 -3.96 -12.18
C ASN A 251 0.26 -4.96 -11.83
N ILE A 252 0.29 -6.11 -12.50
CA ILE A 252 1.36 -7.10 -12.34
C ILE A 252 2.71 -6.49 -12.76
N TYR A 253 2.78 -5.73 -13.83
CA TYR A 253 4.01 -5.06 -14.24
C TYR A 253 4.52 -4.09 -13.17
N LYS A 254 3.65 -3.25 -12.58
CA LYS A 254 4.01 -2.36 -11.47
C LYS A 254 4.54 -3.13 -10.26
N PHE A 255 3.93 -4.27 -9.96
CA PHE A 255 4.40 -5.18 -8.93
C PHE A 255 5.81 -5.68 -9.23
N LEU A 256 6.01 -6.27 -10.41
CA LEU A 256 7.27 -6.92 -10.81
C LEU A 256 8.45 -5.95 -10.87
N ILE A 257 8.25 -4.73 -11.41
CA ILE A 257 9.33 -3.72 -11.46
C ILE A 257 9.71 -3.16 -10.10
N SER A 258 8.89 -3.42 -9.08
CA SER A 258 9.13 -3.00 -7.69
C SER A 258 9.80 -4.07 -6.84
N VAL A 259 9.84 -5.33 -7.31
CA VAL A 259 10.49 -6.45 -6.62
C VAL A 259 12.01 -6.25 -6.64
N GLN A 260 12.69 -6.60 -5.55
CA GLN A 260 14.16 -6.55 -5.39
C GLN A 260 14.79 -5.16 -5.54
N ILE A 261 14.02 -4.07 -5.31
CA ILE A 261 14.58 -2.71 -5.27
C ILE A 261 15.22 -2.43 -3.90
N TYR A 262 14.51 -2.72 -2.82
CA TYR A 262 14.99 -2.54 -1.45
C TYR A 262 15.07 -3.86 -0.69
N ASP A 263 14.21 -4.83 -1.01
CA ASP A 263 14.17 -6.17 -0.42
C ASP A 263 13.50 -7.14 -1.40
N SER A 264 13.26 -8.38 -0.96
CA SER A 264 12.63 -9.45 -1.75
C SER A 264 11.21 -9.10 -2.23
N THR A 265 10.45 -8.32 -1.45
CA THR A 265 9.09 -7.92 -1.83
C THR A 265 9.03 -6.54 -2.48
N PRO A 266 7.95 -6.20 -3.20
CA PRO A 266 7.81 -4.91 -3.86
C PRO A 266 7.33 -3.79 -2.94
N PHE A 267 7.06 -4.05 -1.65
CA PHE A 267 6.34 -3.14 -0.77
C PHE A 267 7.20 -2.52 0.30
N LEU A 268 6.98 -1.22 0.51
CA LEU A 268 7.48 -0.45 1.62
C LEU A 268 6.32 -0.04 2.53
N ILE A 269 6.55 -0.07 3.83
CA ILE A 269 5.61 0.42 4.84
C ILE A 269 6.31 1.47 5.71
N PRO A 270 5.63 2.55 6.10
CA PRO A 270 6.15 3.48 7.09
C PRO A 270 6.33 2.76 8.44
N GLN A 271 7.44 3.02 9.11
CA GLN A 271 7.79 2.33 10.37
C GLN A 271 6.78 2.59 11.50
N TYR A 272 6.24 3.81 11.55
CA TYR A 272 5.29 4.22 12.60
C TYR A 272 3.86 4.34 12.08
N GLY A 273 3.57 3.76 10.92
CA GLY A 273 2.24 3.65 10.35
C GLY A 273 1.91 4.70 9.29
N SER A 274 0.75 4.54 8.67
CA SER A 274 0.34 5.30 7.47
C SER A 274 0.18 6.80 7.71
N SER A 275 0.00 7.24 8.97
CA SER A 275 -0.05 8.68 9.29
C SER A 275 1.27 9.41 9.00
N GLU A 276 2.40 8.69 8.89
CA GLU A 276 3.68 9.32 8.55
C GLU A 276 3.65 9.99 7.18
N PHE A 277 2.89 9.45 6.22
CA PHE A 277 2.73 10.12 4.92
C PHE A 277 2.12 11.50 5.07
N THR A 278 1.07 11.63 5.86
CA THR A 278 0.39 12.92 6.09
C THR A 278 1.24 13.86 6.93
N GLN A 279 1.92 13.34 7.93
CA GLN A 279 2.82 14.11 8.78
C GLN A 279 4.02 14.64 8.00
N ALA A 280 4.62 13.83 7.13
CA ALA A 280 5.73 14.25 6.26
C ALA A 280 5.33 15.38 5.31
N MET A 281 4.15 15.28 4.69
CA MET A 281 3.63 16.33 3.82
C MET A 281 3.30 17.60 4.61
N SER A 282 2.66 17.47 5.78
CA SER A 282 2.39 18.61 6.67
C SER A 282 3.68 19.28 7.14
N ARG A 283 4.71 18.49 7.49
CA ARG A 283 6.02 19.02 7.87
C ARG A 283 6.70 19.75 6.71
N LEU A 284 6.64 19.18 5.51
CA LEU A 284 7.16 19.82 4.30
C LEU A 284 6.46 21.17 4.04
N SER A 285 5.13 21.22 4.21
CA SER A 285 4.36 22.45 4.11
C SER A 285 4.76 23.48 5.17
N ALA A 286 4.88 23.05 6.44
CA ALA A 286 5.27 23.94 7.55
C ALA A 286 6.68 24.53 7.36
N VAL A 287 7.64 23.73 6.90
CA VAL A 287 9.01 24.20 6.60
C VAL A 287 9.01 25.26 5.49
N ASN A 288 8.04 25.22 4.57
CA ASN A 288 7.84 26.21 3.53
C ASN A 288 6.93 27.38 3.95
N GLY A 289 6.61 27.51 5.24
CA GLY A 289 5.97 28.68 5.82
C GLY A 289 4.46 28.57 6.02
N SER A 290 3.85 27.41 5.88
CA SER A 290 2.43 27.20 6.19
C SER A 290 2.19 27.21 7.70
N ILE A 291 1.03 27.66 8.12
CA ILE A 291 0.59 27.70 9.52
C ILE A 291 -0.49 26.65 9.73
N PHE A 292 -0.35 25.86 10.80
CA PHE A 292 -1.26 24.77 11.15
C PHE A 292 -1.98 25.05 12.46
N PHE A 293 -3.28 24.77 12.49
CA PHE A 293 -4.11 24.80 13.69
C PHE A 293 -4.88 23.49 13.81
N ASN A 294 -4.67 22.80 14.93
CA ASN A 294 -5.45 21.65 15.34
C ASN A 294 -6.22 22.01 16.61
N LYS A 295 -7.40 21.43 16.78
CA LYS A 295 -8.27 21.67 17.93
C LYS A 295 -7.70 21.13 19.25
#